data_a6c33c35a6d4089d963cb1091f354017
#
_entry.id   a6c33c35a6d4089d963cb1091f354017
#
_cell.length_a   1.000
_cell.length_b   1.000
_cell.length_c   1.000
_cell.angle_alpha   90.00
_cell.angle_beta   90.00
_cell.angle_gamma   90.00
#
_symmetry.space_group_name_H-M   'P 1'
#
loop_
_entity.id
_entity.type
_entity.pdbx_description
1 polymer ?
#
loop_
_entity_poly.entity_id
_entity_poly.type
_entity_poly.pdbx_seq_one_letter_code
_entity_poly.pdbx_strand_id
1 'polypeptide(L)'
;MKSKIIFTILAVSTLFYSCVSQKKVAYFNGVNAGSAEEINKSFQTNHEATIVNGDMLSITVTGLDPLAVAPFNLPLVSYATPGSDQLYSAPTLQSYLVDVNGIINFPVIGDIKLSGLTKSEAIKLISQKLSPYLKDPIVTIQFMNYRVTVLGEVLRPGQYVINNERVTVLDALGLAGDMTI
;
A
#
# COMPACT_ATOMS: atom_id res chain seq x y z
N MET A 1 38.86 18.65 54.66
CA MET A 1 37.46 18.72 54.20
C MET A 1 37.35 19.30 52.81
N LYS A 2 38.02 20.38 52.44
CA LYS A 2 37.92 21.03 51.11
C LYS A 2 38.33 20.12 49.94
N SER A 3 39.36 19.27 50.11
CA SER A 3 39.80 18.34 49.04
C SER A 3 38.75 17.28 48.69
N LYS A 4 37.99 16.75 49.63
CA LYS A 4 36.93 15.76 49.41
C LYS A 4 35.74 16.36 48.66
N ILE A 5 35.43 17.64 48.92
CA ILE A 5 34.34 18.36 48.24
C ILE A 5 34.69 18.60 46.76
N ILE A 6 35.93 18.97 46.46
CA ILE A 6 36.42 19.17 45.09
C ILE A 6 36.35 17.88 44.28
N PHE A 7 36.72 16.75 44.91
CA PHE A 7 36.67 15.44 44.26
C PHE A 7 35.23 14.97 43.95
N THR A 8 34.29 15.29 44.84
CA THR A 8 32.85 14.97 44.62
C THR A 8 32.25 15.85 43.52
N ILE A 9 32.60 17.12 43.44
CA ILE A 9 32.14 18.02 42.36
C ILE A 9 32.69 17.58 41.00
N LEU A 10 33.97 17.17 40.95
CA LEU A 10 34.59 16.66 39.72
C LEU A 10 33.95 15.36 39.28
N ALA A 11 33.64 14.44 40.19
CA ALA A 11 32.95 13.18 39.89
C ALA A 11 31.51 13.36 39.39
N VAL A 12 30.78 14.37 39.91
CA VAL A 12 29.41 14.69 39.45
C VAL A 12 29.45 15.36 38.08
N SER A 13 30.47 16.16 37.79
CA SER A 13 30.63 16.82 36.48
C SER A 13 30.85 15.83 35.32
N THR A 14 31.48 14.68 35.57
CA THR A 14 31.71 13.65 34.54
C THR A 14 30.44 12.88 34.16
N LEU A 15 29.40 12.89 34.99
CA LEU A 15 28.14 12.20 34.73
C LEU A 15 27.23 12.92 33.68
N PHE A 16 27.51 14.16 33.35
CA PHE A 16 26.73 14.96 32.40
C PHE A 16 27.22 14.87 30.95
N TYR A 17 28.27 14.10 30.63
CA TYR A 17 28.81 13.95 29.28
C TYR A 17 28.20 12.77 28.52
N SER A 18 26.91 12.43 28.73
CA SER A 18 26.21 11.42 27.91
C SER A 18 25.48 12.09 26.75
N CYS A 19 26.23 12.56 25.75
CA CYS A 19 25.63 13.01 24.49
C CYS A 19 25.64 11.89 23.51
N VAL A 20 24.46 11.33 23.19
CA VAL A 20 24.26 10.45 22.04
C VAL A 20 24.52 11.27 20.77
N SER A 21 25.42 10.78 19.91
CA SER A 21 25.74 11.45 18.64
C SER A 21 24.51 11.43 17.72
N GLN A 22 23.99 12.59 17.32
CA GLN A 22 22.89 12.74 16.36
C GLN A 22 23.12 11.98 15.04
N LYS A 23 24.36 11.68 14.69
CA LYS A 23 24.72 10.89 13.50
C LYS A 23 24.20 9.45 13.53
N LYS A 24 23.87 8.90 14.69
CA LYS A 24 23.32 7.54 14.82
C LYS A 24 21.78 7.49 14.75
N VAL A 25 21.13 8.63 14.86
CA VAL A 25 19.65 8.74 14.91
C VAL A 25 19.07 9.22 13.58
N ALA A 26 19.87 9.83 12.71
CA ALA A 26 19.38 10.37 11.45
C ALA A 26 19.32 9.27 10.37
N TYR A 27 18.16 9.17 9.71
CA TYR A 27 18.01 8.35 8.50
C TYR A 27 18.96 8.83 7.40
N PHE A 28 19.41 7.89 6.54
CA PHE A 28 20.31 8.18 5.40
C PHE A 28 21.66 8.78 5.76
N ASN A 29 22.14 8.54 6.99
CA ASN A 29 23.46 8.96 7.41
C ASN A 29 24.51 8.12 6.67
N GLY A 30 25.26 8.71 5.75
CA GLY A 30 26.28 8.03 4.93
C GLY A 30 25.93 7.90 3.45
N VAL A 31 24.78 8.42 3.01
CA VAL A 31 24.51 8.56 1.58
C VAL A 31 25.39 9.71 1.04
N ASN A 32 26.49 9.34 0.37
CA ASN A 32 27.37 10.30 -0.27
C ASN A 32 26.64 10.96 -1.47
N ALA A 33 26.87 12.25 -1.67
CA ALA A 33 26.27 13.01 -2.78
C ALA A 33 26.53 12.40 -4.17
N GLY A 34 27.57 11.57 -4.32
CA GLY A 34 27.86 10.85 -5.57
C GLY A 34 26.91 9.68 -5.86
N SER A 35 26.19 9.16 -4.86
CA SER A 35 25.17 8.13 -5.03
C SER A 35 23.76 8.70 -5.26
N ALA A 36 23.60 10.02 -5.21
CA ALA A 36 22.30 10.67 -5.41
C ALA A 36 21.74 10.43 -6.83
N GLU A 37 22.60 10.35 -7.84
CA GLU A 37 22.18 10.01 -9.21
C GLU A 37 21.74 8.55 -9.34
N GLU A 38 22.41 7.60 -8.70
CA GLU A 38 22.02 6.19 -8.68
C GLU A 38 20.73 6.01 -7.89
N ILE A 39 20.59 6.71 -6.78
CA ILE A 39 19.37 6.73 -5.97
C ILE A 39 18.23 7.33 -6.80
N ASN A 40 18.42 8.50 -7.44
CA ASN A 40 17.41 9.09 -8.32
C ASN A 40 17.03 8.17 -9.48
N LYS A 41 17.99 7.45 -10.06
CA LYS A 41 17.70 6.48 -11.12
C LYS A 41 16.90 5.29 -10.63
N SER A 42 17.12 4.83 -9.39
CA SER A 42 16.31 3.78 -8.76
C SER A 42 14.89 4.26 -8.39
N PHE A 43 14.73 5.53 -8.03
CA PHE A 43 13.42 6.14 -7.78
C PHE A 43 12.62 6.42 -9.06
N GLN A 44 13.29 6.56 -10.21
CA GLN A 44 12.64 6.73 -11.52
C GLN A 44 12.17 5.41 -12.14
N THR A 45 12.57 4.27 -11.60
CA THR A 45 12.03 2.98 -12.03
C THR A 45 10.57 2.91 -11.57
N ASN A 46 9.64 3.16 -12.49
CA ASN A 46 8.23 2.93 -12.27
C ASN A 46 8.01 1.43 -11.98
N HIS A 47 8.08 1.07 -10.70
CA HIS A 47 7.72 -0.27 -10.25
C HIS A 47 6.19 -0.31 -10.19
N GLU A 48 5.57 -0.72 -11.29
CA GLU A 48 4.15 -0.99 -11.31
C GLU A 48 3.92 -2.38 -10.72
N ALA A 49 3.00 -2.47 -9.76
CA ALA A 49 2.67 -3.75 -9.13
C ALA A 49 2.12 -4.74 -10.16
N THR A 50 2.60 -5.97 -10.10
CA THR A 50 2.12 -7.07 -10.93
C THR A 50 1.02 -7.81 -10.18
N ILE A 51 -0.07 -8.11 -10.86
CA ILE A 51 -1.19 -8.86 -10.31
C ILE A 51 -0.76 -10.31 -10.06
N VAL A 52 -1.01 -10.81 -8.85
CA VAL A 52 -0.70 -12.18 -8.45
C VAL A 52 -1.94 -12.93 -7.96
N ASN A 53 -1.82 -14.25 -7.88
CA ASN A 53 -2.90 -15.10 -7.38
C ASN A 53 -3.22 -14.73 -5.92
N GLY A 54 -4.50 -14.62 -5.59
CA GLY A 54 -4.97 -14.19 -4.27
C GLY A 54 -5.16 -12.68 -4.12
N ASP A 55 -4.83 -11.88 -5.14
CA ASP A 55 -5.14 -10.46 -5.11
C ASP A 55 -6.65 -10.22 -5.18
N MET A 56 -7.07 -9.22 -4.44
CA MET A 56 -8.44 -8.69 -4.50
C MET A 56 -8.44 -7.38 -5.28
N LEU A 57 -9.13 -7.37 -6.41
CA LEU A 57 -9.18 -6.24 -7.33
C LEU A 57 -10.57 -5.63 -7.35
N SER A 58 -10.68 -4.33 -7.14
CA SER A 58 -11.86 -3.56 -7.51
C SER A 58 -11.69 -3.09 -8.94
N ILE A 59 -12.56 -3.56 -9.83
CA ILE A 59 -12.56 -3.19 -11.24
C ILE A 59 -13.85 -2.46 -11.54
N THR A 60 -13.73 -1.23 -12.01
CA THR A 60 -14.88 -0.37 -12.35
C THR A 60 -14.78 0.05 -13.82
N VAL A 61 -15.88 -0.13 -14.53
CA VAL A 61 -16.03 0.32 -15.92
C VAL A 61 -16.92 1.55 -15.93
N THR A 62 -16.44 2.62 -16.55
CA THR A 62 -17.21 3.85 -16.78
C THR A 62 -17.24 4.16 -18.28
N GLY A 63 -18.26 4.87 -18.70
CA GLY A 63 -18.45 5.23 -20.12
C GLY A 63 -19.48 6.35 -20.26
N LEU A 64 -19.73 6.75 -21.50
CA LEU A 64 -20.65 7.85 -21.83
C LEU A 64 -22.11 7.55 -21.43
N ASP A 65 -22.51 6.28 -21.54
CA ASP A 65 -23.85 5.82 -21.17
C ASP A 65 -23.79 4.94 -19.92
N PRO A 66 -24.27 5.43 -18.76
CA PRO A 66 -24.28 4.68 -17.51
C PRO A 66 -25.11 3.38 -17.57
N LEU A 67 -26.16 3.35 -18.37
CA LEU A 67 -27.01 2.15 -18.50
C LEU A 67 -26.30 1.06 -19.31
N ALA A 68 -25.53 1.44 -20.32
CA ALA A 68 -24.76 0.49 -21.12
C ALA A 68 -23.61 -0.13 -20.33
N VAL A 69 -23.00 0.58 -19.38
CA VAL A 69 -21.89 0.06 -18.57
C VAL A 69 -22.33 -0.72 -17.33
N ALA A 70 -23.57 -0.54 -16.89
CA ALA A 70 -24.09 -1.19 -15.67
C ALA A 70 -23.91 -2.73 -15.63
N PRO A 71 -24.15 -3.48 -16.72
CA PRO A 71 -23.99 -4.94 -16.72
C PRO A 71 -22.53 -5.41 -16.54
N PHE A 72 -21.55 -4.55 -16.78
CA PHE A 72 -20.11 -4.86 -16.68
C PHE A 72 -19.53 -4.56 -15.32
N ASN A 73 -20.31 -3.96 -14.43
CA ASN A 73 -19.89 -3.66 -13.07
C ASN A 73 -20.55 -4.62 -12.07
N LEU A 74 -19.79 -4.98 -11.03
CA LEU A 74 -20.38 -5.69 -9.90
C LEU A 74 -21.37 -4.79 -9.15
N PRO A 75 -22.52 -5.32 -8.72
CA PRO A 75 -23.49 -4.54 -7.97
C PRO A 75 -22.90 -4.11 -6.61
N LEU A 76 -23.34 -2.94 -6.13
CA LEU A 76 -23.12 -2.57 -4.73
C LEU A 76 -24.01 -3.45 -3.85
N VAL A 77 -23.42 -4.14 -2.89
CA VAL A 77 -24.17 -4.99 -1.96
C VAL A 77 -24.03 -4.44 -0.55
N SER A 78 -25.17 -4.48 0.15
CA SER A 78 -25.22 -4.20 1.58
C SER A 78 -25.38 -5.53 2.31
N TYR A 79 -24.44 -5.83 3.21
CA TYR A 79 -24.53 -7.02 4.05
C TYR A 79 -25.24 -6.67 5.36
N ALA A 80 -26.34 -7.37 5.65
CA ALA A 80 -26.94 -7.29 6.98
C ALA A 80 -26.07 -8.08 7.96
N THR A 81 -25.71 -7.47 9.09
CA THR A 81 -25.04 -8.20 10.17
C THR A 81 -26.06 -9.14 10.83
N PRO A 82 -25.79 -10.45 10.93
CA PRO A 82 -26.71 -11.37 11.62
C PRO A 82 -27.00 -10.89 13.04
N GLY A 83 -28.29 -10.74 13.38
CA GLY A 83 -28.74 -10.31 14.70
C GLY A 83 -28.94 -8.80 14.89
N SER A 84 -28.78 -7.97 13.87
CA SER A 84 -29.17 -6.57 13.90
C SER A 84 -30.48 -6.35 13.13
N ASP A 85 -31.46 -5.77 13.78
CA ASP A 85 -32.76 -5.37 13.18
C ASP A 85 -32.62 -4.11 12.30
N GLN A 86 -31.42 -3.53 12.20
CA GLN A 86 -31.18 -2.31 11.44
C GLN A 86 -30.25 -2.58 10.26
N LEU A 87 -30.77 -2.33 9.07
CA LEU A 87 -30.04 -2.38 7.80
C LEU A 87 -29.11 -1.15 7.62
N TYR A 88 -28.24 -0.89 8.59
CA TYR A 88 -27.21 0.15 8.47
C TYR A 88 -25.90 -0.43 7.89
N SER A 89 -25.96 -1.08 6.75
CA SER A 89 -24.72 -1.39 6.06
C SER A 89 -24.55 -0.42 4.89
N ALA A 90 -23.48 0.34 4.95
CA ALA A 90 -23.08 1.15 3.80
C ALA A 90 -22.86 0.20 2.61
N PRO A 91 -23.36 0.54 1.40
CA PRO A 91 -23.09 -0.25 0.21
C PRO A 91 -21.58 -0.44 0.03
N THR A 92 -21.15 -1.69 -0.07
CA THR A 92 -19.73 -2.02 -0.24
C THR A 92 -19.47 -2.39 -1.69
N LEU A 93 -18.41 -1.84 -2.26
CA LEU A 93 -17.92 -2.25 -3.57
C LEU A 93 -17.46 -3.72 -3.49
N GLN A 94 -18.00 -4.54 -4.38
CA GLN A 94 -17.51 -5.90 -4.53
C GLN A 94 -16.16 -5.90 -5.24
N SER A 95 -15.33 -6.86 -4.87
CA SER A 95 -14.01 -7.07 -5.47
C SER A 95 -13.93 -8.43 -6.14
N TYR A 96 -13.10 -8.53 -7.16
CA TYR A 96 -12.74 -9.76 -7.83
C TYR A 96 -11.56 -10.39 -7.10
N LEU A 97 -11.68 -11.68 -6.78
CA LEU A 97 -10.56 -12.47 -6.29
C LEU A 97 -9.86 -13.11 -7.49
N VAL A 98 -8.56 -12.88 -7.62
CA VAL A 98 -7.72 -13.59 -8.60
C VAL A 98 -7.51 -15.01 -8.10
N ASP A 99 -8.02 -16.00 -8.81
CA ASP A 99 -7.97 -17.40 -8.40
C ASP A 99 -6.55 -18.00 -8.47
N VAL A 100 -6.43 -19.29 -8.12
CA VAL A 100 -5.16 -20.02 -8.14
C VAL A 100 -4.57 -20.18 -9.55
N ASN A 101 -5.40 -20.04 -10.60
CA ASN A 101 -4.99 -20.09 -12.00
C ASN A 101 -4.66 -18.69 -12.55
N GLY A 102 -4.83 -17.64 -11.73
CA GLY A 102 -4.63 -16.25 -12.12
C GLY A 102 -5.80 -15.65 -12.89
N ILE A 103 -7.00 -16.19 -12.73
CA ILE A 103 -8.18 -15.83 -13.51
C ILE A 103 -9.19 -15.12 -12.59
N ILE A 104 -9.90 -14.14 -13.15
CA ILE A 104 -11.12 -13.57 -12.57
C ILE A 104 -12.31 -13.91 -13.46
N ASN A 105 -13.50 -14.03 -12.86
CA ASN A 105 -14.75 -14.13 -13.62
C ASN A 105 -15.36 -12.73 -13.76
N PHE A 106 -15.31 -12.18 -14.97
CA PHE A 106 -15.78 -10.82 -15.24
C PHE A 106 -17.18 -10.84 -15.85
N PRO A 107 -18.13 -10.00 -15.41
CA PRO A 107 -19.50 -9.99 -15.94
C PRO A 107 -19.51 -9.83 -17.46
N VAL A 108 -20.41 -10.55 -18.13
CA VAL A 108 -20.64 -10.55 -19.59
C VAL A 108 -19.48 -11.15 -20.40
N ILE A 109 -18.22 -10.83 -20.04
CA ILE A 109 -17.03 -11.27 -20.78
C ILE A 109 -16.59 -12.68 -20.38
N GLY A 110 -16.89 -13.10 -19.12
CA GLY A 110 -16.45 -14.37 -18.57
C GLY A 110 -15.03 -14.34 -18.02
N ASP A 111 -14.29 -15.41 -18.17
CA ASP A 111 -12.99 -15.62 -17.56
C ASP A 111 -11.89 -14.79 -18.23
N ILE A 112 -11.14 -14.07 -17.41
CA ILE A 112 -10.00 -13.22 -17.83
C ILE A 112 -8.78 -13.56 -16.99
N LYS A 113 -7.70 -13.95 -17.63
CA LYS A 113 -6.41 -14.17 -16.94
C LYS A 113 -5.70 -12.84 -16.74
N LEU A 114 -5.46 -12.49 -15.48
CA LEU A 114 -4.80 -11.24 -15.08
C LEU A 114 -3.46 -11.46 -14.39
N SER A 115 -3.21 -12.63 -13.81
CA SER A 115 -1.96 -12.94 -13.11
C SER A 115 -0.76 -12.78 -14.04
N GLY A 116 0.27 -12.12 -13.56
CA GLY A 116 1.50 -11.81 -14.29
C GLY A 116 1.45 -10.51 -15.10
N LEU A 117 0.28 -9.88 -15.21
CA LEU A 117 0.13 -8.57 -15.86
C LEU A 117 0.35 -7.45 -14.86
N THR A 118 0.89 -6.35 -15.34
CA THR A 118 0.85 -5.08 -14.60
C THR A 118 -0.56 -4.51 -14.62
N LYS A 119 -0.86 -3.58 -13.72
CA LYS A 119 -2.15 -2.88 -13.70
C LYS A 119 -2.48 -2.25 -15.06
N SER A 120 -1.51 -1.58 -15.68
CA SER A 120 -1.68 -0.94 -16.99
C SER A 120 -1.98 -1.95 -18.10
N GLU A 121 -1.34 -3.11 -18.10
CA GLU A 121 -1.60 -4.18 -19.07
C GLU A 121 -2.97 -4.79 -18.86
N ALA A 122 -3.37 -5.02 -17.60
CA ALA A 122 -4.70 -5.54 -17.26
C ALA A 122 -5.81 -4.57 -17.70
N ILE A 123 -5.64 -3.26 -17.49
CA ILE A 123 -6.57 -2.23 -17.96
C ILE A 123 -6.72 -2.31 -19.49
N LYS A 124 -5.60 -2.38 -20.22
CA LYS A 124 -5.61 -2.48 -21.69
C LYS A 124 -6.32 -3.75 -22.16
N LEU A 125 -6.03 -4.90 -21.53
CA LEU A 125 -6.64 -6.17 -21.87
C LEU A 125 -8.16 -6.13 -21.68
N ILE A 126 -8.64 -5.64 -20.53
CA ILE A 126 -10.07 -5.52 -20.23
C ILE A 126 -10.74 -4.54 -21.20
N SER A 127 -10.13 -3.37 -21.43
CA SER A 127 -10.66 -2.38 -22.38
C SER A 127 -10.80 -2.95 -23.80
N GLN A 128 -9.82 -3.74 -24.26
CA GLN A 128 -9.89 -4.43 -25.55
C GLN A 128 -11.03 -5.45 -25.61
N LYS A 129 -11.25 -6.20 -24.52
CA LYS A 129 -12.34 -7.16 -24.44
C LYS A 129 -13.73 -6.50 -24.36
N LEU A 130 -13.79 -5.28 -23.82
CA LEU A 130 -15.01 -4.46 -23.73
C LEU A 130 -15.35 -3.72 -25.03
N SER A 131 -14.37 -3.46 -25.89
CA SER A 131 -14.56 -2.66 -27.12
C SER A 131 -15.65 -3.15 -28.06
N PRO A 132 -15.98 -4.45 -28.17
CA PRO A 132 -17.12 -4.92 -28.98
C PRO A 132 -18.48 -4.55 -28.39
N TYR A 133 -18.56 -4.27 -27.11
CA TYR A 133 -19.80 -4.01 -26.37
C TYR A 133 -19.98 -2.53 -26.03
N LEU A 134 -18.89 -1.81 -25.79
CA LEU A 134 -18.91 -0.44 -25.30
C LEU A 134 -18.01 0.46 -26.17
N LYS A 135 -18.50 1.64 -26.46
CA LYS A 135 -17.71 2.68 -27.13
C LYS A 135 -16.85 3.41 -26.10
N ASP A 136 -15.55 3.38 -26.29
CA ASP A 136 -14.55 4.08 -25.46
C ASP A 136 -14.71 3.83 -23.94
N PRO A 137 -14.70 2.56 -23.47
CA PRO A 137 -14.84 2.26 -22.05
C PRO A 137 -13.59 2.69 -21.27
N ILE A 138 -13.81 3.34 -20.13
CA ILE A 138 -12.76 3.67 -19.18
C ILE A 138 -12.77 2.60 -18.09
N VAL A 139 -11.66 1.85 -17.96
CA VAL A 139 -11.48 0.81 -16.95
C VAL A 139 -10.55 1.33 -15.86
N THR A 140 -10.99 1.21 -14.61
CA THR A 140 -10.19 1.53 -13.43
C THR A 140 -10.00 0.26 -12.61
N ILE A 141 -8.75 -0.03 -12.22
CA ILE A 141 -8.39 -1.18 -11.35
C ILE A 141 -7.74 -0.64 -10.09
N GLN A 142 -8.15 -1.15 -8.93
CA GLN A 142 -7.55 -0.85 -7.63
C GLN A 142 -7.31 -2.14 -6.85
N PHE A 143 -6.14 -2.26 -6.21
CA PHE A 143 -5.85 -3.35 -5.28
C PHE A 143 -6.55 -3.08 -3.95
N MET A 144 -7.32 -4.06 -3.46
CA MET A 144 -8.10 -3.93 -2.22
C MET A 144 -7.42 -4.55 -1.00
N ASN A 145 -6.43 -5.43 -1.21
CA ASN A 145 -5.75 -6.17 -0.15
C ASN A 145 -4.25 -5.84 -0.06
N TYR A 146 -3.84 -4.67 -0.56
CA TYR A 146 -2.44 -4.26 -0.46
C TYR A 146 -2.05 -3.99 0.99
N ARG A 147 -1.06 -4.74 1.49
CA ARG A 147 -0.64 -4.68 2.89
C ARG A 147 0.88 -4.69 3.00
N VAL A 148 1.38 -3.97 4.00
CA VAL A 148 2.79 -4.01 4.38
C VAL A 148 2.91 -4.51 5.82
N THR A 149 3.90 -5.38 6.07
CA THR A 149 4.20 -5.86 7.42
C THR A 149 5.49 -5.21 7.90
N VAL A 150 5.41 -4.51 9.02
CA VAL A 150 6.57 -3.89 9.68
C VAL A 150 6.90 -4.71 10.93
N LEU A 151 8.14 -5.20 10.98
CA LEU A 151 8.66 -6.02 12.07
C LEU A 151 9.96 -5.40 12.60
N GLY A 152 10.31 -5.76 13.84
CA GLY A 152 11.56 -5.32 14.49
C GLY A 152 11.33 -4.22 15.52
N GLU A 153 12.38 -3.43 15.78
CA GLU A 153 12.43 -2.39 16.81
C GLU A 153 11.70 -1.12 16.34
N VAL A 154 10.37 -1.21 16.24
CA VAL A 154 9.46 -0.11 15.95
C VAL A 154 8.41 0.00 17.05
N LEU A 155 7.83 1.19 17.22
CA LEU A 155 6.88 1.44 18.31
C LEU A 155 5.65 0.51 18.24
N ARG A 156 5.16 0.22 17.03
CA ARG A 156 4.00 -0.63 16.80
C ARG A 156 4.27 -1.59 15.64
N PRO A 157 4.95 -2.73 15.90
CA PRO A 157 5.10 -3.74 14.87
C PRO A 157 3.73 -4.34 14.51
N GLY A 158 3.51 -4.61 13.22
CA GLY A 158 2.22 -5.13 12.78
C GLY A 158 2.05 -5.10 11.27
N GLN A 159 0.83 -5.47 10.83
CA GLN A 159 0.42 -5.41 9.44
C GLN A 159 -0.48 -4.19 9.22
N TYR A 160 -0.16 -3.40 8.20
CA TYR A 160 -0.84 -2.17 7.84
C TYR A 160 -1.48 -2.31 6.47
N VAL A 161 -2.76 -1.98 6.36
CA VAL A 161 -3.45 -1.89 5.07
C VAL A 161 -3.10 -0.56 4.43
N ILE A 162 -2.68 -0.59 3.18
CA ILE A 162 -2.27 0.58 2.43
C ILE A 162 -3.32 0.86 1.36
N ASN A 163 -3.92 2.03 1.41
CA ASN A 163 -4.93 2.46 0.43
C ASN A 163 -4.31 3.02 -0.86
N ASN A 164 -3.01 3.27 -0.85
CA ASN A 164 -2.25 3.76 -1.98
C ASN A 164 -1.54 2.61 -2.69
N GLU A 165 -1.31 2.73 -3.99
CA GLU A 165 -0.61 1.71 -4.79
C GLU A 165 0.90 1.73 -4.58
N ARG A 166 1.42 2.70 -3.85
CA ARG A 166 2.83 2.85 -3.54
C ARG A 166 3.01 3.17 -2.07
N VAL A 167 3.93 2.48 -1.44
CA VAL A 167 4.40 2.74 -0.08
C VAL A 167 5.92 2.74 -0.07
N THR A 168 6.50 3.73 0.56
CA THR A 168 7.95 3.79 0.79
C THR A 168 8.28 3.14 2.13
N VAL A 169 9.56 2.82 2.35
CA VAL A 169 10.03 2.32 3.64
C VAL A 169 9.78 3.34 4.75
N LEU A 170 9.92 4.64 4.44
CA LEU A 170 9.65 5.71 5.41
C LEU A 170 8.16 5.81 5.75
N ASP A 171 7.27 5.64 4.77
CA ASP A 171 5.83 5.60 5.03
C ASP A 171 5.47 4.43 5.96
N ALA A 172 6.05 3.25 5.70
CA ALA A 172 5.84 2.06 6.52
C ALA A 172 6.34 2.26 7.97
N LEU A 173 7.52 2.86 8.14
CA LEU A 173 8.07 3.21 9.46
C LEU A 173 7.21 4.27 10.16
N GLY A 174 6.75 5.29 9.44
CA GLY A 174 5.85 6.31 9.96
C GLY A 174 4.52 5.72 10.47
N LEU A 175 3.93 4.76 9.72
CA LEU A 175 2.74 4.02 10.16
C LEU A 175 3.00 3.19 11.42
N ALA A 176 4.19 2.59 11.53
CA ALA A 176 4.60 1.82 12.70
C ALA A 176 5.01 2.69 13.91
N GLY A 177 5.00 4.03 13.77
CA GLY A 177 5.32 4.98 14.84
C GLY A 177 6.81 5.19 15.06
N ASP A 178 7.61 4.97 14.00
CA ASP A 178 9.06 5.11 13.99
C ASP A 178 9.83 4.00 14.74
N MET A 179 11.15 4.01 14.58
CA MET A 179 12.03 3.07 15.30
C MET A 179 12.13 3.43 16.77
N THR A 180 12.15 2.41 17.63
CA THR A 180 12.46 2.58 19.06
C THR A 180 13.97 2.68 19.24
N ILE A 181 14.43 3.66 20.03
CA ILE A 181 15.84 3.89 20.34
C ILE A 181 16.17 3.16 21.64
#